data_aaedf3df89eeba18e3516da829c21b58
#
_entry.id   aaedf3df89eeba18e3516da829c21b58
#
_cell.length_a   1.000
_cell.length_b   1.000
_cell.length_c   1.000
_cell.angle_alpha   90.00
_cell.angle_beta   90.00
_cell.angle_gamma   90.00
#
_symmetry.space_group_name_H-M   'P 1'
#
loop_
_entity.id
_entity.type
_entity.pdbx_description
1 polymer ?
#
loop_
_entity_poly.entity_id
_entity_poly.type
_entity_poly.pdbx_seq_one_letter_code
_entity_poly.pdbx_strand_id
1 'polypeptide(L)'
;PALMDMVAGNADVMFDNLPSSMAQIKAGKLVALAVTSSQRSTALPDVPTVEQAGGPALKGYEASSWFGLLAPAGTPADIVNRIQQETAKALASPAVKERLMAQGAIPGGNTPAEFARHIDNEHQKWAGVVKASGAKVD
;
A
#
# COMPACT_ATOMS: atom_id res chain seq x y z
N PRO A 1 -5.20 15.62 8.21
CA PRO A 1 -5.88 15.87 9.50
C PRO A 1 -5.64 14.70 10.47
N ALA A 2 -6.08 13.46 10.18
CA ALA A 2 -5.99 12.32 11.11
C ALA A 2 -4.57 12.04 11.66
N LEU A 3 -3.54 12.12 10.83
CA LEU A 3 -2.15 11.95 11.29
C LEU A 3 -1.74 13.01 12.32
N MET A 4 -2.22 14.25 12.17
CA MET A 4 -1.93 15.32 13.13
C MET A 4 -2.69 15.13 14.44
N ASP A 5 -3.90 14.57 14.37
CA ASP A 5 -4.67 14.22 15.57
C ASP A 5 -3.97 13.10 16.37
N MET A 6 -3.41 12.10 15.66
CA MET A 6 -2.55 11.09 16.29
C MET A 6 -1.35 11.72 17.00
N VAL A 7 -0.61 12.61 16.33
CA VAL A 7 0.55 13.29 16.91
C VAL A 7 0.17 14.17 18.09
N ALA A 8 -1.04 14.75 18.08
CA ALA A 8 -1.57 15.56 19.17
C ALA A 8 -2.11 14.73 20.35
N GLY A 9 -2.19 13.41 20.23
CA GLY A 9 -2.72 12.52 21.27
C GLY A 9 -4.24 12.45 21.31
N ASN A 10 -4.93 12.88 20.25
CA ASN A 10 -6.40 12.80 20.14
C ASN A 10 -6.88 11.40 19.72
N ALA A 11 -5.97 10.50 19.34
CA ALA A 11 -6.23 9.10 19.03
C ALA A 11 -5.06 8.24 19.51
N ASP A 12 -5.34 7.00 19.90
CA ASP A 12 -4.35 6.09 20.47
C ASP A 12 -3.67 5.21 19.41
N VAL A 13 -4.40 4.86 18.34
CA VAL A 13 -3.91 4.00 17.26
C VAL A 13 -4.57 4.37 15.94
N MET A 14 -3.84 4.19 14.84
CA MET A 14 -4.39 4.34 13.50
C MET A 14 -3.74 3.36 12.51
N PHE A 15 -4.45 3.05 11.45
CA PHE A 15 -3.91 2.43 10.24
C PHE A 15 -3.66 3.53 9.22
N ASP A 16 -2.42 3.71 8.82
CA ASP A 16 -2.03 4.75 7.87
C ASP A 16 -1.10 4.21 6.79
N ASN A 17 -1.06 4.90 5.66
CA ASN A 17 -0.10 4.60 4.61
C ASN A 17 1.32 5.00 5.04
N LEU A 18 2.27 4.06 4.94
CA LEU A 18 3.62 4.28 5.40
C LEU A 18 4.29 5.56 4.83
N PRO A 19 4.12 5.92 3.55
CA PRO A 19 4.67 7.18 3.03
C PRO A 19 4.20 8.42 3.76
N SER A 20 2.97 8.47 4.26
CA SER A 20 2.43 9.63 4.98
C SER A 20 2.95 9.73 6.41
N SER A 21 3.11 8.60 7.11
CA SER A 21 3.51 8.55 8.52
C SER A 21 5.02 8.46 8.74
N MET A 22 5.80 8.11 7.71
CA MET A 22 7.25 7.87 7.82
C MET A 22 8.03 9.01 8.47
N ALA A 23 7.71 10.25 8.14
CA ALA A 23 8.40 11.41 8.72
C ALA A 23 8.16 11.51 10.23
N GLN A 24 6.95 11.22 10.71
CA GLN A 24 6.59 11.28 12.13
C GLN A 24 7.20 10.10 12.91
N ILE A 25 7.28 8.93 12.27
CA ILE A 25 7.95 7.74 12.83
C ILE A 25 9.44 8.02 13.01
N LYS A 26 10.12 8.52 11.97
CA LYS A 26 11.55 8.89 12.04
C LYS A 26 11.84 10.01 13.05
N ALA A 27 10.89 10.91 13.27
CA ALA A 27 11.00 11.97 14.28
C ALA A 27 10.65 11.49 15.70
N GLY A 28 10.31 10.20 15.89
CA GLY A 28 9.95 9.63 17.19
C GLY A 28 8.62 10.12 17.75
N LYS A 29 7.79 10.77 16.95
CA LYS A 29 6.46 11.25 17.35
C LYS A 29 5.38 10.18 17.24
N LEU A 30 5.62 9.14 16.44
CA LEU A 30 4.76 7.98 16.31
C LEU A 30 5.61 6.71 16.44
N VAL A 31 5.02 5.66 16.99
CA VAL A 31 5.61 4.34 17.10
C VAL A 31 4.94 3.42 16.08
N ALA A 32 5.70 2.84 15.16
CA ALA A 32 5.21 1.81 14.26
C ALA A 32 5.07 0.48 15.03
N LEU A 33 3.86 -0.03 15.18
CA LEU A 33 3.58 -1.28 15.90
C LEU A 33 3.72 -2.51 15.00
N ALA A 34 3.18 -2.45 13.80
CA ALA A 34 3.28 -3.51 12.79
C ALA A 34 3.02 -2.93 11.39
N VAL A 35 3.41 -3.67 10.36
CA VAL A 35 3.03 -3.40 8.97
C VAL A 35 1.97 -4.40 8.52
N THR A 36 1.01 -3.94 7.71
CA THR A 36 -0.11 -4.74 7.23
C THR A 36 0.19 -5.55 5.97
N SER A 37 1.39 -5.40 5.41
CA SER A 37 1.89 -6.20 4.29
C SER A 37 2.28 -7.61 4.72
N SER A 38 2.31 -8.56 3.77
CA SER A 38 2.74 -9.96 4.01
C SER A 38 4.22 -10.09 4.38
N GLN A 39 5.03 -9.07 4.09
CA GLN A 39 6.45 -9.02 4.43
C GLN A 39 6.77 -7.71 5.16
N ARG A 40 7.82 -7.72 5.97
CA ARG A 40 8.32 -6.51 6.62
C ARG A 40 8.75 -5.46 5.60
N SER A 41 8.54 -4.20 5.94
CA SER A 41 9.01 -3.10 5.11
C SER A 41 10.54 -2.96 5.22
N THR A 42 11.21 -2.82 4.08
CA THR A 42 12.66 -2.53 4.06
C THR A 42 12.99 -1.15 4.67
N ALA A 43 12.02 -0.26 4.73
CA ALA A 43 12.17 1.05 5.37
C ALA A 43 12.03 0.99 6.91
N LEU A 44 11.45 -0.10 7.44
CA LEU A 44 11.26 -0.37 8.88
C LEU A 44 11.53 -1.86 9.17
N PRO A 45 12.77 -2.35 9.04
CA PRO A 45 13.10 -3.78 9.10
C PRO A 45 12.81 -4.43 10.46
N ASP A 46 12.84 -3.66 11.53
CA ASP A 46 12.59 -4.13 12.89
C ASP A 46 11.10 -4.22 13.24
N VAL A 47 10.22 -3.59 12.44
CA VAL A 47 8.79 -3.62 12.66
C VAL A 47 8.19 -4.91 12.10
N PRO A 48 7.49 -5.73 12.93
CA PRO A 48 6.90 -6.98 12.46
C PRO A 48 5.73 -6.76 11.52
N THR A 49 5.33 -7.80 10.80
CA THR A 49 4.02 -7.82 10.13
C THR A 49 2.92 -8.08 11.16
N VAL A 50 1.67 -7.69 10.83
CA VAL A 50 0.49 -7.99 11.67
C VAL A 50 0.35 -9.50 11.89
N GLU A 51 0.62 -10.33 10.87
CA GLU A 51 0.64 -11.78 11.01
C GLU A 51 1.67 -12.25 12.04
N GLN A 52 2.90 -11.71 11.99
CA GLN A 52 3.96 -12.07 12.93
C GLN A 52 3.65 -11.64 14.38
N ALA A 53 3.07 -10.47 14.55
CA ALA A 53 2.75 -9.91 15.86
C ALA A 53 1.47 -10.51 16.48
N GLY A 54 0.49 -10.87 15.65
CA GLY A 54 -0.84 -11.31 16.10
C GLY A 54 -0.99 -12.82 16.30
N GLY A 55 0.05 -13.59 15.97
CA GLY A 55 0.05 -15.05 16.16
C GLY A 55 -0.96 -15.80 15.28
N PRO A 56 -1.35 -17.04 15.68
CA PRO A 56 -2.14 -17.93 14.83
C PRO A 56 -3.49 -17.38 14.37
N ALA A 57 -4.11 -16.49 15.15
CA ALA A 57 -5.41 -15.90 14.83
C ALA A 57 -5.36 -14.98 13.60
N LEU A 58 -4.17 -14.42 13.30
CA LEU A 58 -3.95 -13.49 12.18
C LEU A 58 -3.11 -14.12 11.06
N LYS A 59 -3.04 -15.44 11.01
CA LYS A 59 -2.34 -16.17 9.94
C LYS A 59 -2.88 -15.80 8.56
N GLY A 60 -1.99 -15.40 7.64
CA GLY A 60 -2.35 -14.98 6.30
C GLY A 60 -2.95 -13.57 6.22
N TYR A 61 -2.91 -12.81 7.30
CA TYR A 61 -3.38 -11.42 7.27
C TYR A 61 -2.50 -10.59 6.34
N GLU A 62 -3.15 -9.94 5.38
CA GLU A 62 -2.54 -8.98 4.47
C GLU A 62 -3.59 -7.94 4.06
N ALA A 63 -3.25 -6.65 4.21
CA ALA A 63 -4.08 -5.52 3.82
C ALA A 63 -3.18 -4.36 3.39
N SER A 64 -2.72 -4.40 2.14
CA SER A 64 -1.83 -3.38 1.59
C SER A 64 -2.62 -2.39 0.74
N SER A 65 -2.25 -1.12 0.82
CA SER A 65 -2.68 -0.11 -0.15
C SER A 65 -1.81 -0.19 -1.40
N TRP A 66 -2.42 0.02 -2.54
CA TRP A 66 -1.72 0.05 -3.82
C TRP A 66 -2.19 1.25 -4.67
N PHE A 67 -1.37 1.65 -5.62
CA PHE A 67 -1.63 2.77 -6.51
C PHE A 67 -1.43 2.31 -7.96
N GLY A 68 -2.29 2.75 -8.86
CA GLY A 68 -2.23 2.38 -10.26
C GLY A 68 -2.59 3.53 -11.20
N LEU A 69 -2.15 3.42 -12.44
CA LEU A 69 -2.57 4.28 -13.53
C LEU A 69 -3.71 3.59 -14.30
N LEU A 70 -4.78 4.33 -14.55
CA LEU A 70 -5.92 3.88 -15.34
C LEU A 70 -6.08 4.79 -16.55
N ALA A 71 -6.47 4.21 -17.67
CA ALA A 71 -6.84 4.94 -18.87
C ALA A 71 -8.37 4.92 -19.06
N PRO A 72 -8.96 5.92 -19.71
CA PRO A 72 -10.38 5.89 -20.10
C PRO A 72 -10.71 4.64 -20.93
N ALA A 73 -11.94 4.14 -20.78
CA ALA A 73 -12.42 3.03 -21.59
C ALA A 73 -12.33 3.38 -23.10
N GLY A 74 -11.90 2.41 -23.90
CA GLY A 74 -11.73 2.61 -25.35
C GLY A 74 -10.37 3.23 -25.74
N THR A 75 -9.46 3.52 -24.79
CA THR A 75 -8.09 3.92 -25.15
C THR A 75 -7.43 2.80 -25.95
N PRO A 76 -6.81 3.10 -27.14
CA PRO A 76 -6.14 2.10 -27.95
C PRO A 76 -5.08 1.32 -27.17
N ALA A 77 -5.00 0.01 -27.40
CA ALA A 77 -4.12 -0.88 -26.64
C ALA A 77 -2.62 -0.56 -26.81
N ASP A 78 -2.22 -0.07 -27.96
CA ASP A 78 -0.84 0.36 -28.23
C ASP A 78 -0.46 1.59 -27.38
N ILE A 79 -1.37 2.51 -27.17
CA ILE A 79 -1.18 3.67 -26.28
C ILE A 79 -1.05 3.20 -24.81
N VAL A 80 -1.96 2.34 -24.35
CA VAL A 80 -1.90 1.77 -22.99
C VAL A 80 -0.59 1.04 -22.75
N ASN A 81 -0.19 0.18 -23.70
CA ASN A 81 1.07 -0.56 -23.62
C ASN A 81 2.29 0.37 -23.62
N ARG A 82 2.27 1.43 -24.41
CA ARG A 82 3.36 2.40 -24.45
C ARG A 82 3.50 3.14 -23.12
N ILE A 83 2.41 3.59 -22.54
CA ILE A 83 2.39 4.26 -21.22
C ILE A 83 2.92 3.30 -20.16
N GLN A 84 2.46 2.05 -20.16
CA GLN A 84 2.93 1.04 -19.21
C GLN A 84 4.44 0.81 -19.33
N GLN A 85 4.97 0.62 -20.54
CA GLN A 85 6.40 0.42 -20.75
C GLN A 85 7.24 1.59 -20.25
N GLU A 86 6.85 2.82 -20.55
CA GLU A 86 7.59 4.00 -20.09
C GLU A 86 7.47 4.17 -18.57
N THR A 87 6.30 3.87 -17.99
CA THR A 87 6.11 3.87 -16.54
C THR A 87 6.99 2.80 -15.86
N ALA A 88 7.03 1.58 -16.39
CA ALA A 88 7.86 0.51 -15.85
C ALA A 88 9.36 0.87 -15.91
N LYS A 89 9.83 1.48 -17.02
CA LYS A 89 11.21 1.98 -17.13
C LYS A 89 11.51 3.06 -16.09
N ALA A 90 10.58 4.01 -15.90
CA ALA A 90 10.74 5.08 -14.91
C ALA A 90 10.83 4.50 -13.48
N LEU A 91 9.95 3.56 -13.13
CA LEU A 91 9.93 2.89 -11.82
C LEU A 91 11.18 2.02 -11.58
N ALA A 92 11.77 1.45 -12.64
CA ALA A 92 12.99 0.67 -12.57
C ALA A 92 14.25 1.54 -12.44
N SER A 93 14.18 2.84 -12.70
CA SER A 93 15.34 3.72 -12.59
C SER A 93 15.81 3.82 -11.13
N PRO A 94 17.14 3.77 -10.88
CA PRO A 94 17.69 3.75 -9.52
C PRO A 94 17.17 4.91 -8.66
N ALA A 95 17.17 6.13 -9.19
CA ALA A 95 16.75 7.33 -8.46
C ALA A 95 15.27 7.30 -8.03
N VAL A 96 14.37 6.83 -8.92
CA VAL A 96 12.94 6.71 -8.61
C VAL A 96 12.71 5.56 -7.61
N LYS A 97 13.35 4.42 -7.83
CA LYS A 97 13.26 3.25 -6.96
C LYS A 97 13.71 3.59 -5.55
N GLU A 98 14.88 4.19 -5.39
CA GLU A 98 15.42 4.59 -4.09
C GLU A 98 14.48 5.56 -3.36
N ARG A 99 13.97 6.57 -4.06
CA ARG A 99 13.05 7.55 -3.49
C ARG A 99 11.74 6.92 -3.01
N LEU A 100 11.16 6.00 -3.77
CA LEU A 100 9.94 5.29 -3.38
C LEU A 100 10.20 4.37 -2.19
N MET A 101 11.28 3.58 -2.23
CA MET A 101 11.63 2.67 -1.14
C MET A 101 11.94 3.42 0.17
N ALA A 102 12.58 4.59 0.11
CA ALA A 102 12.82 5.44 1.28
C ALA A 102 11.52 5.94 1.96
N GLN A 103 10.42 5.95 1.21
CA GLN A 103 9.08 6.26 1.70
C GLN A 103 8.28 4.99 2.09
N GLY A 104 8.86 3.80 1.96
CA GLY A 104 8.18 2.54 2.24
C GLY A 104 7.25 2.06 1.12
N ALA A 105 7.30 2.67 -0.06
CA ALA A 105 6.56 2.23 -1.24
C ALA A 105 7.40 1.28 -2.09
N ILE A 106 6.80 0.17 -2.53
CA ILE A 106 7.45 -0.81 -3.39
C ILE A 106 7.08 -0.51 -4.84
N PRO A 107 8.05 -0.14 -5.71
CA PRO A 107 7.75 0.11 -7.12
C PRO A 107 7.29 -1.18 -7.81
N GLY A 108 6.16 -1.08 -8.54
CA GLY A 108 5.60 -2.15 -9.35
C GLY A 108 6.12 -2.11 -10.79
N GLY A 109 5.21 -2.06 -11.74
CA GLY A 109 5.52 -2.06 -13.19
C GLY A 109 4.79 -3.18 -13.92
N ASN A 110 3.74 -3.72 -13.32
CA ASN A 110 2.90 -4.77 -13.86
C ASN A 110 2.40 -4.45 -15.28
N THR A 111 2.23 -5.48 -16.07
CA THR A 111 1.53 -5.38 -17.36
C THR A 111 0.05 -5.05 -17.15
N PRO A 112 -0.65 -4.50 -18.15
CA PRO A 112 -2.09 -4.23 -18.06
C PRO A 112 -2.91 -5.48 -17.65
N ALA A 113 -2.55 -6.66 -18.17
CA ALA A 113 -3.22 -7.91 -17.85
C ALA A 113 -2.98 -8.38 -16.40
N GLU A 114 -1.76 -8.20 -15.89
CA GLU A 114 -1.45 -8.51 -14.49
C GLU A 114 -2.16 -7.55 -13.54
N PHE A 115 -2.22 -6.26 -13.90
CA PHE A 115 -2.90 -5.27 -13.08
C PHE A 115 -4.42 -5.48 -13.08
N ALA A 116 -5.02 -5.85 -14.21
CA ALA A 116 -6.44 -6.23 -14.27
C ALA A 116 -6.74 -7.41 -13.33
N ARG A 117 -5.93 -8.48 -13.37
CA ARG A 117 -6.09 -9.61 -12.43
C ARG A 117 -5.91 -9.20 -10.97
N HIS A 118 -5.00 -8.29 -10.69
CA HIS A 118 -4.83 -7.76 -9.34
C HIS A 118 -6.10 -7.03 -8.86
N ILE A 119 -6.68 -6.17 -9.69
CA ILE A 119 -7.94 -5.47 -9.38
C ILE A 119 -9.07 -6.47 -9.12
N ASP A 120 -9.22 -7.49 -9.97
CA ASP A 120 -10.26 -8.53 -9.79
C ASP A 120 -10.08 -9.30 -8.48
N ASN A 121 -8.86 -9.67 -8.14
CA ASN A 121 -8.53 -10.37 -6.89
C ASN A 121 -8.83 -9.49 -5.67
N GLU A 122 -8.44 -8.23 -5.69
CA GLU A 122 -8.73 -7.28 -4.62
C GLU A 122 -10.23 -7.05 -4.48
N HIS A 123 -10.95 -6.90 -5.58
CA HIS A 123 -12.41 -6.77 -5.55
C HIS A 123 -13.08 -7.98 -4.87
N GLN A 124 -12.66 -9.21 -5.21
CA GLN A 124 -13.18 -10.43 -4.58
C GLN A 124 -12.82 -10.53 -3.09
N LYS A 125 -11.57 -10.23 -2.74
CA LYS A 125 -11.07 -10.22 -1.36
C LYS A 125 -11.89 -9.25 -0.49
N TRP A 126 -12.03 -8.01 -0.93
CA TRP A 126 -12.68 -6.97 -0.15
C TRP A 126 -14.20 -7.06 -0.14
N ALA A 127 -14.85 -7.66 -1.12
CA ALA A 127 -16.31 -7.83 -1.15
C ALA A 127 -16.83 -8.52 0.12
N GLY A 128 -16.15 -9.58 0.57
CA GLY A 128 -16.49 -10.28 1.80
C GLY A 128 -16.27 -9.45 3.06
N VAL A 129 -15.17 -8.73 3.11
CA VAL A 129 -14.79 -7.88 4.25
C VAL A 129 -15.75 -6.70 4.40
N VAL A 130 -16.07 -6.00 3.31
CA VAL A 130 -17.04 -4.89 3.30
C VAL A 130 -18.42 -5.36 3.77
N LYS A 131 -18.88 -6.51 3.27
CA LYS A 131 -20.16 -7.10 3.71
C LYS A 131 -20.14 -7.44 5.20
N ALA A 132 -19.07 -8.03 5.71
CA ALA A 132 -18.95 -8.44 7.10
C ALA A 132 -18.82 -7.25 8.06
N SER A 133 -18.10 -6.21 7.67
CA SER A 133 -17.91 -5.00 8.49
C SER A 133 -19.11 -4.05 8.50
N GLY A 134 -20.04 -4.19 7.55
CA GLY A 134 -21.14 -3.23 7.36
C GLY A 134 -20.67 -1.86 6.87
N ALA A 135 -19.45 -1.73 6.40
CA ALA A 135 -18.91 -0.46 5.90
C ALA A 135 -19.74 0.07 4.72
N LYS A 136 -20.05 1.35 4.77
CA LYS A 136 -20.77 2.07 3.71
C LYS A 136 -19.92 3.26 3.28
N VAL A 137 -20.00 3.59 2.01
CA VAL A 137 -19.44 4.83 1.46
C VAL A 137 -20.58 5.84 1.45
N ASP A 138 -20.40 6.96 2.16
CA ASP A 138 -21.35 8.08 2.16
C ASP A 138 -21.18 8.93 0.90
#